data_541fef757940a8ccd9fffeba1ead1487
#
_entry.id   541fef757940a8ccd9fffeba1ead1487
#
_cell.length_a   1.000
_cell.length_b   1.000
_cell.length_c   1.000
_cell.angle_alpha   90.00
_cell.angle_beta   90.00
_cell.angle_gamma   90.00
#
_symmetry.space_group_name_H-M   'P 1'
#
loop_
_entity.id
_entity.type
_entity.pdbx_description
1 polymer ?
#
loop_
_entity_poly.entity_id
_entity_poly.type
_entity_poly.pdbx_seq_one_letter_code
_entity_poly.pdbx_strand_id
1 'polypeptide(L)'
;MKIVIAGAGVVGESLCSELSEVGNDVILIEKEEKVLNKLMENYDITGMVGNGASYETLLEAGADSADIFIAATESDELNIISSIIAKKIGAKFTIARVRNPEYSSNMQFVRENLGISLMLNPEFESAKNIANKLMFPVALSVENFFGQKANFISIRVEKHSFLNGTQLKYLEFDSQDKIIICTVKRGDEIFIPSGDFKILEGDIIYIAGSIDAVRKFYDKIEQSNLKIKSTIVIGGGTISHYLIRKLLENKNKVKVIENDKERAEKLSEAYSKAIVIRGDEADQEFLIQEGIKNYDAVVIITDSDEENAVISMFANSITDAKLITKMNRTL
;
A
#
# COMPACT_ATOMS: atom_id res chain seq x y z
N MET A 1 -6.71 -24.06 9.52
CA MET A 1 -7.55 -23.13 10.30
C MET A 1 -8.90 -23.04 9.65
N LYS A 2 -9.97 -22.75 10.44
CA LYS A 2 -11.29 -22.44 9.87
C LYS A 2 -11.42 -20.94 9.64
N ILE A 3 -11.61 -20.56 8.38
CA ILE A 3 -11.67 -19.16 7.94
C ILE A 3 -13.01 -18.91 7.24
N VAL A 4 -13.75 -17.91 7.72
CA VAL A 4 -15.00 -17.49 7.10
C VAL A 4 -14.77 -16.13 6.43
N ILE A 5 -15.11 -16.04 5.14
CA ILE A 5 -14.95 -14.83 4.33
C ILE A 5 -16.34 -14.34 3.90
N ALA A 6 -16.63 -13.08 4.06
CA ALA A 6 -17.84 -12.43 3.54
C ALA A 6 -17.49 -11.49 2.39
N GLY A 7 -18.03 -11.81 1.19
CA GLY A 7 -17.83 -11.07 -0.06
C GLY A 7 -16.89 -11.76 -1.04
N ALA A 8 -17.37 -11.98 -2.26
CA ALA A 8 -16.70 -12.64 -3.37
C ALA A 8 -16.15 -11.67 -4.44
N GLY A 9 -15.89 -10.42 -4.08
CA GLY A 9 -15.21 -9.47 -4.97
C GLY A 9 -13.74 -9.85 -5.18
N VAL A 10 -12.98 -9.02 -5.92
CA VAL A 10 -11.56 -9.28 -6.27
C VAL A 10 -10.71 -9.68 -5.06
N VAL A 11 -10.88 -9.00 -3.92
CA VAL A 11 -10.14 -9.33 -2.69
C VAL A 11 -10.59 -10.65 -2.08
N GLY A 12 -11.91 -10.91 -2.04
CA GLY A 12 -12.44 -12.17 -1.51
C GLY A 12 -12.03 -13.37 -2.35
N GLU A 13 -12.05 -13.25 -3.68
CA GLU A 13 -11.57 -14.28 -4.61
C GLU A 13 -10.08 -14.58 -4.39
N SER A 14 -9.22 -13.55 -4.33
CA SER A 14 -7.78 -13.72 -4.07
C SER A 14 -7.52 -14.42 -2.73
N LEU A 15 -8.27 -14.03 -1.67
CA LEU A 15 -8.17 -14.67 -0.37
C LEU A 15 -8.63 -16.14 -0.41
N CYS A 16 -9.69 -16.46 -1.14
CA CYS A 16 -10.15 -17.85 -1.31
C CYS A 16 -9.07 -18.70 -1.99
N SER A 17 -8.47 -18.21 -3.08
CA SER A 17 -7.38 -18.88 -3.78
C SER A 17 -6.19 -19.14 -2.85
N GLU A 18 -5.61 -18.10 -2.29
CA GLU A 18 -4.38 -18.20 -1.51
C GLU A 18 -4.56 -18.99 -0.20
N LEU A 19 -5.70 -18.82 0.48
CA LEU A 19 -5.91 -19.48 1.77
C LEU A 19 -6.31 -20.95 1.62
N SER A 20 -7.02 -21.33 0.54
CA SER A 20 -7.34 -22.75 0.28
C SER A 20 -6.08 -23.52 -0.15
N GLU A 21 -5.21 -22.94 -0.99
CA GLU A 21 -3.96 -23.57 -1.44
C GLU A 21 -3.03 -23.97 -0.27
N VAL A 22 -3.02 -23.23 0.81
CA VAL A 22 -2.21 -23.56 2.01
C VAL A 22 -2.95 -24.49 2.99
N GLY A 23 -4.09 -25.09 2.57
CA GLY A 23 -4.80 -26.12 3.31
C GLY A 23 -5.65 -25.62 4.47
N ASN A 24 -6.20 -24.41 4.40
CA ASN A 24 -7.20 -23.93 5.34
C ASN A 24 -8.61 -24.39 4.91
N ASP A 25 -9.50 -24.56 5.90
CA ASP A 25 -10.94 -24.77 5.71
C ASP A 25 -11.59 -23.40 5.49
N VAL A 26 -11.87 -23.06 4.23
CA VAL A 26 -12.36 -21.75 3.80
C VAL A 26 -13.85 -21.81 3.48
N ILE A 27 -14.65 -20.98 4.15
CA ILE A 27 -16.08 -20.83 3.90
C ILE A 27 -16.33 -19.43 3.37
N LEU A 28 -16.91 -19.33 2.17
CA LEU A 28 -17.22 -18.05 1.52
C LEU A 28 -18.71 -17.76 1.59
N ILE A 29 -19.08 -16.60 2.13
CA ILE A 29 -20.45 -16.08 2.11
C ILE A 29 -20.57 -15.06 0.99
N GLU A 30 -21.48 -15.30 0.06
CA GLU A 30 -21.77 -14.37 -1.06
C GLU A 30 -23.27 -14.31 -1.31
N LYS A 31 -23.77 -13.12 -1.63
CA LYS A 31 -25.21 -12.92 -1.94
C LYS A 31 -25.61 -13.41 -3.34
N GLU A 32 -24.65 -13.41 -4.27
CA GLU A 32 -24.87 -13.78 -5.67
C GLU A 32 -24.45 -15.24 -5.91
N GLU A 33 -25.43 -16.13 -6.01
CA GLU A 33 -25.22 -17.57 -6.18
C GLU A 33 -24.31 -17.90 -7.39
N LYS A 34 -24.47 -17.16 -8.51
CA LYS A 34 -23.67 -17.38 -9.72
C LYS A 34 -22.18 -17.11 -9.49
N VAL A 35 -21.87 -16.06 -8.73
CA VAL A 35 -20.49 -15.71 -8.39
C VAL A 35 -19.91 -16.77 -7.45
N LEU A 36 -20.68 -17.16 -6.44
CA LEU A 36 -20.28 -18.18 -5.49
C LEU A 36 -19.97 -19.53 -6.17
N ASN A 37 -20.87 -20.01 -7.02
CA ASN A 37 -20.70 -21.29 -7.73
C ASN A 37 -19.46 -21.29 -8.61
N LYS A 38 -19.18 -20.19 -9.31
CA LYS A 38 -17.96 -20.06 -10.11
C LYS A 38 -16.68 -20.19 -9.27
N LEU A 39 -16.66 -19.60 -8.06
CA LEU A 39 -15.50 -19.67 -7.18
C LEU A 39 -15.34 -21.07 -6.58
N MET A 40 -16.44 -21.75 -6.23
CA MET A 40 -16.42 -23.14 -5.75
C MET A 40 -15.97 -24.15 -6.82
N GLU A 41 -16.17 -23.84 -8.11
CA GLU A 41 -15.64 -24.66 -9.22
C GLU A 41 -14.12 -24.52 -9.37
N ASN A 42 -13.55 -23.35 -9.00
CA ASN A 42 -12.15 -23.04 -9.21
C ASN A 42 -11.26 -23.28 -7.98
N TYR A 43 -11.84 -23.23 -6.78
CA TYR A 43 -11.09 -23.27 -5.53
C TYR A 43 -11.69 -24.30 -4.56
N ASP A 44 -10.86 -24.90 -3.73
CA ASP A 44 -11.29 -25.84 -2.68
C ASP A 44 -11.86 -25.06 -1.48
N ILE A 45 -13.11 -24.60 -1.63
CA ILE A 45 -13.83 -23.80 -0.64
C ILE A 45 -15.26 -24.31 -0.47
N THR A 46 -15.86 -24.03 0.69
CA THR A 46 -17.29 -24.20 0.92
C THR A 46 -18.02 -22.90 0.69
N GLY A 47 -19.14 -22.92 -0.04
CA GLY A 47 -19.94 -21.75 -0.34
C GLY A 47 -21.24 -21.66 0.45
N MET A 48 -21.62 -20.45 0.85
CA MET A 48 -22.92 -20.13 1.45
C MET A 48 -23.52 -18.91 0.79
N VAL A 49 -24.72 -19.06 0.21
CA VAL A 49 -25.47 -17.93 -0.34
C VAL A 49 -26.15 -17.18 0.79
N GLY A 50 -25.85 -15.88 0.94
CA GLY A 50 -26.51 -15.09 1.97
C GLY A 50 -25.89 -13.71 2.19
N ASN A 51 -26.48 -12.98 3.12
CA ASN A 51 -26.00 -11.68 3.56
C ASN A 51 -24.94 -11.86 4.65
N GLY A 52 -23.70 -11.42 4.39
CA GLY A 52 -22.60 -11.50 5.35
C GLY A 52 -22.79 -10.72 6.66
N ALA A 53 -23.83 -9.91 6.78
CA ALA A 53 -24.21 -9.23 8.02
C ALA A 53 -25.46 -9.84 8.69
N SER A 54 -26.02 -10.96 8.17
CA SER A 54 -27.09 -11.69 8.85
C SER A 54 -26.53 -12.57 9.94
N TYR A 55 -27.11 -12.50 11.12
CA TYR A 55 -26.74 -13.36 12.25
C TYR A 55 -26.89 -14.86 11.90
N GLU A 56 -28.03 -15.20 11.27
CA GLU A 56 -28.34 -16.59 10.88
C GLU A 56 -27.32 -17.09 9.85
N THR A 57 -27.05 -16.32 8.80
CA THR A 57 -26.06 -16.68 7.78
C THR A 57 -24.66 -16.87 8.38
N LEU A 58 -24.26 -15.96 9.26
CA LEU A 58 -22.95 -16.07 9.92
C LEU A 58 -22.83 -17.31 10.81
N LEU A 59 -23.93 -17.65 11.52
CA LEU A 59 -23.97 -18.82 12.37
C LEU A 59 -23.95 -20.11 11.54
N GLU A 60 -24.73 -20.21 10.47
CA GLU A 60 -24.76 -21.34 9.56
C GLU A 60 -23.42 -21.53 8.84
N ALA A 61 -22.72 -20.44 8.50
CA ALA A 61 -21.35 -20.48 7.98
C ALA A 61 -20.31 -20.89 9.07
N GLY A 62 -20.74 -21.05 10.31
CA GLY A 62 -19.90 -21.45 11.41
C GLY A 62 -18.90 -20.40 11.87
N ALA A 63 -19.28 -19.11 11.76
CA ALA A 63 -18.47 -18.01 12.25
C ALA A 63 -18.27 -18.03 13.77
N ASP A 64 -19.18 -18.72 14.53
CA ASP A 64 -19.08 -18.95 15.96
C ASP A 64 -17.84 -19.75 16.38
N SER A 65 -17.36 -20.61 15.50
CA SER A 65 -16.18 -21.47 15.69
C SER A 65 -14.99 -21.09 14.79
N ALA A 66 -15.10 -20.01 14.02
CA ALA A 66 -14.06 -19.57 13.10
C ALA A 66 -12.79 -19.10 13.86
N ASP A 67 -11.64 -19.52 13.37
CA ASP A 67 -10.37 -18.96 13.81
C ASP A 67 -10.23 -17.53 13.33
N ILE A 68 -10.63 -17.27 12.08
CA ILE A 68 -10.60 -15.93 11.46
C ILE A 68 -11.90 -15.70 10.69
N PHE A 69 -12.50 -14.53 10.88
CA PHE A 69 -13.56 -14.00 10.03
C PHE A 69 -13.05 -12.78 9.28
N ILE A 70 -13.25 -12.74 7.95
CA ILE A 70 -12.81 -11.65 7.08
C ILE A 70 -14.02 -11.07 6.35
N ALA A 71 -14.28 -9.78 6.55
CA ALA A 71 -15.29 -9.04 5.81
C ALA A 71 -14.62 -8.21 4.71
N ALA A 72 -14.88 -8.57 3.45
CA ALA A 72 -14.28 -7.98 2.25
C ALA A 72 -15.32 -7.68 1.17
N THR A 73 -16.54 -7.29 1.57
CA THR A 73 -17.61 -6.87 0.66
C THR A 73 -17.31 -5.48 0.07
N GLU A 74 -18.20 -4.99 -0.80
CA GLU A 74 -18.10 -3.65 -1.39
C GLU A 74 -18.48 -2.51 -0.44
N SER A 75 -19.22 -2.79 0.65
CA SER A 75 -19.64 -1.78 1.63
C SER A 75 -18.81 -1.84 2.91
N ASP A 76 -18.20 -0.71 3.27
CA ASP A 76 -17.43 -0.57 4.50
C ASP A 76 -18.31 -0.77 5.74
N GLU A 77 -19.55 -0.25 5.70
CA GLU A 77 -20.52 -0.39 6.78
C GLU A 77 -20.88 -1.87 6.99
N LEU A 78 -21.12 -2.59 5.89
CA LEU A 78 -21.40 -4.02 5.94
C LEU A 78 -20.21 -4.80 6.52
N ASN A 79 -18.99 -4.45 6.13
CA ASN A 79 -17.77 -5.09 6.62
C ASN A 79 -17.56 -4.84 8.12
N ILE A 80 -17.87 -3.64 8.60
CA ILE A 80 -17.82 -3.31 10.02
C ILE A 80 -18.89 -4.10 10.79
N ILE A 81 -20.15 -4.06 10.33
CA ILE A 81 -21.28 -4.72 11.01
C ILE A 81 -21.06 -6.24 11.05
N SER A 82 -20.73 -6.87 9.94
CA SER A 82 -20.50 -8.32 9.89
C SER A 82 -19.33 -8.74 10.80
N SER A 83 -18.25 -7.97 10.87
CA SER A 83 -17.13 -8.25 11.76
C SER A 83 -17.50 -8.13 13.25
N ILE A 84 -18.37 -7.15 13.60
CA ILE A 84 -18.89 -7.01 14.96
C ILE A 84 -19.76 -8.22 15.33
N ILE A 85 -20.68 -8.61 14.45
CA ILE A 85 -21.57 -9.75 14.69
C ILE A 85 -20.73 -11.02 14.81
N ALA A 86 -19.83 -11.31 13.85
CA ALA A 86 -18.95 -12.46 13.89
C ALA A 86 -18.13 -12.53 15.19
N LYS A 87 -17.61 -11.40 15.66
CA LYS A 87 -16.89 -11.33 16.93
C LYS A 87 -17.78 -11.66 18.14
N LYS A 88 -19.00 -11.17 18.13
CA LYS A 88 -19.97 -11.38 19.23
C LYS A 88 -20.49 -12.81 19.30
N ILE A 89 -20.61 -13.50 18.18
CA ILE A 89 -21.04 -14.90 18.16
C ILE A 89 -19.92 -15.89 18.40
N GLY A 90 -18.63 -15.48 18.36
CA GLY A 90 -17.54 -16.36 18.81
C GLY A 90 -16.28 -16.39 17.96
N ALA A 91 -16.23 -15.73 16.80
CA ALA A 91 -15.04 -15.69 15.98
C ALA A 91 -13.81 -15.21 16.78
N LYS A 92 -12.71 -15.97 16.74
CA LYS A 92 -11.52 -15.67 17.55
C LYS A 92 -10.86 -14.38 17.09
N PHE A 93 -10.72 -14.20 15.78
CA PHE A 93 -10.13 -13.02 15.17
C PHE A 93 -11.03 -12.50 14.05
N THR A 94 -11.24 -11.18 13.97
CA THR A 94 -12.08 -10.56 12.93
C THR A 94 -11.32 -9.48 12.20
N ILE A 95 -11.45 -9.47 10.87
CA ILE A 95 -10.83 -8.51 9.97
C ILE A 95 -11.92 -7.82 9.16
N ALA A 96 -11.95 -6.48 9.19
CA ALA A 96 -12.84 -5.67 8.37
C ALA A 96 -12.03 -4.86 7.35
N ARG A 97 -12.38 -4.98 6.06
CA ARG A 97 -11.89 -4.09 5.01
C ARG A 97 -12.67 -2.78 5.07
N VAL A 98 -11.97 -1.64 5.21
CA VAL A 98 -12.57 -0.31 5.30
C VAL A 98 -11.78 0.67 4.46
N ARG A 99 -12.38 1.18 3.39
CA ARG A 99 -11.72 2.01 2.37
C ARG A 99 -11.94 3.50 2.54
N ASN A 100 -13.13 3.88 3.05
CA ASN A 100 -13.53 5.27 3.12
C ASN A 100 -12.60 6.09 4.04
N PRO A 101 -12.04 7.23 3.56
CA PRO A 101 -11.19 8.10 4.35
C PRO A 101 -11.83 8.63 5.64
N GLU A 102 -13.14 8.79 5.67
CA GLU A 102 -13.87 9.26 6.86
C GLU A 102 -13.78 8.26 8.02
N TYR A 103 -13.85 6.96 7.73
CA TYR A 103 -13.68 5.92 8.75
C TYR A 103 -12.21 5.68 9.10
N SER A 104 -11.31 5.87 8.11
CA SER A 104 -9.88 5.60 8.28
C SER A 104 -9.19 6.54 9.27
N SER A 105 -9.67 7.78 9.42
CA SER A 105 -9.09 8.76 10.34
C SER A 105 -9.22 8.38 11.81
N ASN A 106 -10.25 7.60 12.16
CA ASN A 106 -10.55 7.16 13.52
C ASN A 106 -10.51 5.63 13.70
N MET A 107 -9.83 4.93 12.80
CA MET A 107 -9.84 3.46 12.71
C MET A 107 -9.44 2.76 14.01
N GLN A 108 -8.47 3.30 14.74
CA GLN A 108 -8.06 2.73 16.02
C GLN A 108 -9.17 2.84 17.08
N PHE A 109 -9.82 4.00 17.18
CA PHE A 109 -10.93 4.21 18.10
C PHE A 109 -12.11 3.28 17.76
N VAL A 110 -12.48 3.21 16.48
CA VAL A 110 -13.58 2.35 16.01
C VAL A 110 -13.27 0.88 16.31
N ARG A 111 -12.08 0.41 15.97
CA ARG A 111 -11.62 -0.95 16.21
C ARG A 111 -11.70 -1.34 17.70
N GLU A 112 -11.12 -0.51 18.57
CA GLU A 112 -11.05 -0.79 20.01
C GLU A 112 -12.42 -0.80 20.68
N ASN A 113 -13.31 0.11 20.30
CA ASN A 113 -14.64 0.21 20.91
C ASN A 113 -15.65 -0.80 20.35
N LEU A 114 -15.50 -1.22 19.08
CA LEU A 114 -16.38 -2.21 18.45
C LEU A 114 -15.87 -3.66 18.60
N GLY A 115 -14.68 -3.85 19.14
CA GLY A 115 -14.09 -5.18 19.38
C GLY A 115 -13.65 -5.89 18.10
N ILE A 116 -13.45 -5.17 16.99
CA ILE A 116 -12.89 -5.72 15.76
C ILE A 116 -11.39 -5.91 15.96
N SER A 117 -10.88 -7.10 15.62
CA SER A 117 -9.47 -7.41 15.87
C SER A 117 -8.53 -6.61 14.94
N LEU A 118 -8.90 -6.46 13.68
CA LEU A 118 -8.12 -5.72 12.68
C LEU A 118 -9.04 -5.01 11.69
N MET A 119 -8.71 -3.76 11.37
CA MET A 119 -9.31 -3.02 10.25
C MET A 119 -8.22 -2.71 9.24
N LEU A 120 -8.46 -3.04 7.99
CA LEU A 120 -7.51 -2.86 6.89
C LEU A 120 -8.05 -1.90 5.84
N ASN A 121 -7.17 -1.03 5.38
CA ASN A 121 -7.44 -0.16 4.24
C ASN A 121 -6.34 -0.40 3.19
N PRO A 122 -6.57 -1.29 2.21
CA PRO A 122 -5.58 -1.61 1.18
C PRO A 122 -5.21 -0.38 0.34
N GLU A 123 -6.14 0.51 0.07
CA GLU A 123 -5.93 1.73 -0.72
C GLU A 123 -5.00 2.70 0.02
N PHE A 124 -5.18 2.83 1.34
CA PHE A 124 -4.29 3.63 2.19
C PHE A 124 -2.87 3.03 2.25
N GLU A 125 -2.75 1.71 2.42
CA GLU A 125 -1.44 1.06 2.43
C GLU A 125 -0.75 1.14 1.06
N SER A 126 -1.51 1.03 -0.05
CA SER A 126 -0.99 1.25 -1.41
C SER A 126 -0.47 2.68 -1.58
N ALA A 127 -1.24 3.68 -1.18
CA ALA A 127 -0.83 5.08 -1.22
C ALA A 127 0.43 5.34 -0.38
N LYS A 128 0.52 4.73 0.80
CA LYS A 128 1.69 4.80 1.67
C LYS A 128 2.93 4.17 1.03
N ASN A 129 2.78 3.01 0.39
CA ASN A 129 3.85 2.34 -0.33
C ASN A 129 4.35 3.18 -1.51
N ILE A 130 3.44 3.78 -2.28
CA ILE A 130 3.78 4.70 -3.36
C ILE A 130 4.55 5.91 -2.80
N ALA A 131 4.01 6.57 -1.76
CA ALA A 131 4.67 7.72 -1.13
C ALA A 131 6.07 7.37 -0.61
N ASN A 132 6.25 6.20 -0.02
CA ASN A 132 7.57 5.73 0.43
C ASN A 132 8.54 5.52 -0.73
N LYS A 133 8.08 4.92 -1.85
CA LYS A 133 8.91 4.76 -3.06
C LYS A 133 9.30 6.08 -3.70
N LEU A 134 8.47 7.13 -3.54
CA LEU A 134 8.78 8.47 -4.01
C LEU A 134 9.71 9.22 -3.02
N MET A 135 9.59 8.95 -1.73
CA MET A 135 10.45 9.53 -0.70
C MET A 135 11.87 8.92 -0.71
N PHE A 136 11.97 7.66 -1.07
CA PHE A 136 13.21 6.88 -1.10
C PHE A 136 13.39 6.19 -2.46
N PRO A 137 13.69 6.95 -3.54
CA PRO A 137 13.62 6.44 -4.93
C PRO A 137 14.56 5.28 -5.24
N VAL A 138 15.70 5.17 -4.57
CA VAL A 138 16.70 4.09 -4.77
C VAL A 138 16.68 3.03 -3.66
N ALA A 139 15.81 3.18 -2.65
CA ALA A 139 15.64 2.14 -1.66
C ALA A 139 15.08 0.86 -2.29
N LEU A 140 15.65 -0.29 -1.92
CA LEU A 140 15.17 -1.59 -2.37
C LEU A 140 13.86 -1.96 -1.66
N SER A 141 13.77 -1.66 -0.35
CA SER A 141 12.54 -1.81 0.43
C SER A 141 12.39 -0.71 1.46
N VAL A 142 11.15 -0.38 1.81
CA VAL A 142 10.81 0.52 2.90
C VAL A 142 9.66 -0.13 3.67
N GLU A 143 9.93 -0.54 4.91
CA GLU A 143 8.97 -1.21 5.77
C GLU A 143 8.74 -0.42 7.04
N ASN A 144 7.49 -0.38 7.48
CA ASN A 144 7.11 0.34 8.69
C ASN A 144 6.66 -0.64 9.77
N PHE A 145 7.24 -0.53 10.95
CA PHE A 145 6.93 -1.37 12.10
C PHE A 145 6.39 -0.53 13.25
N PHE A 146 5.66 -1.19 14.16
CA PHE A 146 5.13 -0.59 15.39
C PHE A 146 4.33 0.70 15.18
N GLY A 147 3.44 0.74 14.18
CA GLY A 147 2.60 1.91 13.93
C GLY A 147 3.39 3.15 13.48
N GLN A 148 4.42 2.96 12.66
CA GLN A 148 5.34 3.99 12.13
C GLN A 148 6.39 4.52 13.14
N LYS A 149 6.51 3.90 14.31
CA LYS A 149 7.53 4.30 15.30
C LYS A 149 8.93 3.85 14.91
N ALA A 150 9.05 2.76 14.13
CA ALA A 150 10.30 2.27 13.58
C ALA A 150 10.12 1.99 12.08
N ASN A 151 11.07 2.48 11.29
CA ASN A 151 11.10 2.28 9.84
C ASN A 151 12.37 1.50 9.50
N PHE A 152 12.23 0.53 8.62
CA PHE A 152 13.34 -0.23 8.07
C PHE A 152 13.46 0.14 6.59
N ILE A 153 14.66 0.52 6.19
CA ILE A 153 14.98 0.78 4.79
C ILE A 153 16.17 -0.07 4.39
N SER A 154 16.10 -0.67 3.22
CA SER A 154 17.25 -1.36 2.63
C SER A 154 17.78 -0.58 1.43
N ILE A 155 19.10 -0.40 1.39
CA ILE A 155 19.79 0.38 0.36
C ILE A 155 20.98 -0.43 -0.12
N ARG A 156 21.20 -0.46 -1.45
CA ARG A 156 22.43 -1.00 -2.04
C ARG A 156 23.52 0.08 -2.00
N VAL A 157 24.71 -0.32 -1.59
CA VAL A 157 25.86 0.58 -1.56
C VAL A 157 26.45 0.69 -2.96
N GLU A 158 26.37 1.85 -3.54
CA GLU A 158 26.92 2.16 -4.85
C GLU A 158 28.43 2.45 -4.77
N LYS A 159 29.14 2.29 -5.90
CA LYS A 159 30.58 2.51 -6.00
C LYS A 159 31.04 3.87 -5.49
N HIS A 160 30.28 4.90 -5.80
CA HIS A 160 30.59 6.29 -5.46
C HIS A 160 29.97 6.76 -4.13
N SER A 161 29.31 5.85 -3.39
CA SER A 161 28.77 6.15 -2.08
C SER A 161 29.89 6.40 -1.06
N PHE A 162 29.73 7.40 -0.20
CA PHE A 162 30.67 7.63 0.90
C PHE A 162 30.72 6.45 1.90
N LEU A 163 29.73 5.59 1.87
CA LEU A 163 29.68 4.36 2.67
C LEU A 163 30.71 3.33 2.18
N ASN A 164 31.02 3.33 0.89
CA ASN A 164 31.94 2.34 0.32
C ASN A 164 33.36 2.50 0.91
N GLY A 165 33.83 1.45 1.55
CA GLY A 165 35.13 1.44 2.21
C GLY A 165 35.15 2.01 3.64
N THR A 166 34.02 2.50 4.15
CA THR A 166 33.91 3.12 5.48
C THR A 166 33.60 2.06 6.56
N GLN A 167 34.25 2.17 7.72
CA GLN A 167 33.87 1.37 8.91
C GLN A 167 32.73 2.05 9.67
N LEU A 168 31.81 1.25 10.22
CA LEU A 168 30.61 1.78 10.89
C LEU A 168 30.91 2.74 12.04
N LYS A 169 31.97 2.53 12.79
CA LYS A 169 32.39 3.41 13.89
C LYS A 169 32.75 4.83 13.47
N TYR A 170 33.04 5.06 12.19
CA TYR A 170 33.36 6.39 11.64
C TYR A 170 32.13 7.04 10.99
N LEU A 171 30.97 6.38 10.98
CA LEU A 171 29.73 7.01 10.54
C LEU A 171 29.22 7.93 11.66
N GLU A 172 29.35 9.23 11.42
CA GLU A 172 28.79 10.24 12.32
C GLU A 172 27.27 10.33 12.14
N PHE A 173 26.57 9.86 13.15
CA PHE A 173 25.14 10.10 13.31
C PHE A 173 24.95 11.29 14.24
N ASP A 174 24.04 12.21 13.90
CA ASP A 174 23.66 13.27 14.81
C ASP A 174 23.12 12.62 16.12
N SER A 175 23.56 13.11 17.28
CA SER A 175 23.21 12.49 18.58
C SER A 175 21.70 12.39 18.84
N GLN A 176 20.90 13.15 18.10
CA GLN A 176 19.44 13.12 18.14
C GLN A 176 18.84 12.14 17.14
N ASP A 177 19.57 11.74 16.08
CA ASP A 177 19.11 10.84 15.04
C ASP A 177 19.42 9.40 15.43
N LYS A 178 18.49 8.75 16.13
CA LYS A 178 18.61 7.32 16.52
C LYS A 178 18.38 6.45 15.30
N ILE A 179 19.45 6.17 14.54
CA ILE A 179 19.49 5.16 13.49
C ILE A 179 20.47 4.06 13.87
N ILE A 180 20.16 2.84 13.42
CA ILE A 180 21.03 1.69 13.56
C ILE A 180 21.11 0.95 12.22
N ILE A 181 22.31 0.57 11.80
CA ILE A 181 22.49 -0.40 10.73
C ILE A 181 22.42 -1.78 11.36
N CYS A 182 21.26 -2.44 11.17
CA CYS A 182 20.93 -3.69 11.85
C CYS A 182 21.64 -4.88 11.20
N THR A 183 21.73 -4.86 9.86
CA THR A 183 22.17 -5.99 9.07
C THR A 183 22.84 -5.50 7.79
N VAL A 184 23.84 -6.24 7.33
CA VAL A 184 24.47 -6.06 6.02
C VAL A 184 24.42 -7.39 5.27
N LYS A 185 23.87 -7.39 4.06
CA LYS A 185 23.90 -8.54 3.15
C LYS A 185 25.00 -8.30 2.09
N ARG A 186 25.96 -9.21 2.00
CA ARG A 186 27.04 -9.22 1.02
C ARG A 186 26.99 -10.51 0.21
N GLY A 187 26.56 -10.42 -1.04
CA GLY A 187 26.22 -11.61 -1.82
C GLY A 187 25.09 -12.39 -1.14
N ASP A 188 25.35 -13.63 -0.79
CA ASP A 188 24.39 -14.50 -0.07
C ASP A 188 24.60 -14.54 1.45
N GLU A 189 25.68 -13.91 1.95
CA GLU A 189 25.98 -13.86 3.37
C GLU A 189 25.30 -12.69 4.08
N ILE A 190 24.88 -12.93 5.32
CA ILE A 190 24.22 -11.94 6.18
C ILE A 190 25.08 -11.70 7.42
N PHE A 191 25.40 -10.43 7.66
CA PHE A 191 26.22 -10.00 8.79
C PHE A 191 25.40 -9.13 9.74
N ILE A 192 25.60 -9.33 11.05
CA ILE A 192 25.22 -8.36 12.08
C ILE A 192 26.47 -7.53 12.34
N PRO A 193 26.53 -6.28 11.83
CA PRO A 193 27.79 -5.55 11.78
C PRO A 193 28.14 -4.97 13.16
N SER A 194 29.43 -5.03 13.51
CA SER A 194 30.02 -4.28 14.63
C SER A 194 30.58 -2.95 14.16
N GLY A 195 31.06 -2.10 15.07
CA GLY A 195 31.67 -0.82 14.72
C GLY A 195 32.88 -0.93 13.77
N ASP A 196 33.61 -2.04 13.83
CA ASP A 196 34.76 -2.28 12.95
C ASP A 196 34.39 -2.87 11.58
N PHE A 197 33.11 -3.20 11.37
CA PHE A 197 32.65 -3.72 10.09
C PHE A 197 32.84 -2.69 8.97
N LYS A 198 33.50 -3.11 7.89
CA LYS A 198 33.77 -2.28 6.71
C LYS A 198 32.69 -2.53 5.67
N ILE A 199 31.93 -1.51 5.32
CA ILE A 199 30.94 -1.53 4.24
C ILE A 199 31.68 -1.50 2.90
N LEU A 200 31.19 -2.27 1.92
CA LEU A 200 31.76 -2.35 0.56
C LEU A 200 30.70 -2.10 -0.49
N GLU A 201 31.15 -1.74 -1.70
CA GLU A 201 30.31 -1.68 -2.89
C GLU A 201 29.52 -2.98 -3.09
N GLY A 202 28.24 -2.86 -3.45
CA GLY A 202 27.34 -3.99 -3.65
C GLY A 202 26.67 -4.53 -2.39
N ASP A 203 27.13 -4.15 -1.20
CA ASP A 203 26.45 -4.50 0.05
C ASP A 203 25.02 -3.95 0.06
N ILE A 204 24.08 -4.71 0.62
CA ILE A 204 22.75 -4.21 0.96
C ILE A 204 22.73 -3.98 2.46
N ILE A 205 22.61 -2.72 2.85
CA ILE A 205 22.52 -2.32 4.26
C ILE A 205 21.06 -2.16 4.67
N TYR A 206 20.72 -2.66 5.84
CA TYR A 206 19.39 -2.54 6.45
C TYR A 206 19.47 -1.59 7.63
N ILE A 207 18.74 -0.49 7.52
CA ILE A 207 18.78 0.63 8.45
C ILE A 207 17.46 0.74 9.18
N ALA A 208 17.49 0.85 10.50
CA ALA A 208 16.32 1.09 11.33
C ALA A 208 16.40 2.45 12.02
N GLY A 209 15.26 3.12 12.16
CA GLY A 209 15.16 4.40 12.86
C GLY A 209 13.79 5.07 12.73
N SER A 210 13.66 6.28 13.27
CA SER A 210 12.49 7.12 12.96
C SER A 210 12.53 7.55 11.49
N ILE A 211 11.37 7.87 10.91
CA ILE A 211 11.29 8.25 9.48
C ILE A 211 12.16 9.46 9.18
N ASP A 212 12.20 10.45 10.07
CA ASP A 212 13.00 11.65 9.90
C ASP A 212 14.50 11.36 9.96
N ALA A 213 14.91 10.51 10.91
CA ALA A 213 16.32 10.13 11.07
C ALA A 213 16.79 9.30 9.86
N VAL A 214 15.99 8.32 9.42
CA VAL A 214 16.26 7.52 8.22
C VAL A 214 16.34 8.40 6.99
N ARG A 215 15.43 9.37 6.83
CA ARG A 215 15.41 10.32 5.71
C ARG A 215 16.66 11.20 5.67
N LYS A 216 17.06 11.78 6.82
CA LYS A 216 18.29 12.57 6.91
C LYS A 216 19.52 11.76 6.53
N PHE A 217 19.60 10.53 7.00
CA PHE A 217 20.70 9.63 6.66
C PHE A 217 20.68 9.25 5.19
N TYR A 218 19.51 8.92 4.65
CA TYR A 218 19.32 8.66 3.23
C TYR A 218 19.77 9.84 2.37
N ASP A 219 19.37 11.06 2.73
CA ASP A 219 19.78 12.28 2.04
C ASP A 219 21.30 12.52 2.07
N LYS A 220 22.02 12.02 3.10
CA LYS A 220 23.49 12.06 3.17
C LYS A 220 24.13 11.00 2.27
N ILE A 221 23.50 9.81 2.18
CA ILE A 221 24.04 8.72 1.32
C ILE A 221 23.85 9.07 -0.14
N GLU A 222 22.72 9.60 -0.49
CA GLU A 222 22.36 9.96 -1.86
C GLU A 222 22.86 11.36 -2.20
N GLN A 223 24.09 11.42 -2.71
CA GLN A 223 24.59 12.63 -3.36
C GLN A 223 23.96 12.84 -4.76
N SER A 224 23.07 11.95 -5.20
CA SER A 224 22.44 12.01 -6.51
C SER A 224 21.25 12.98 -6.55
N ASN A 225 21.04 13.62 -7.71
CA ASN A 225 19.98 14.59 -7.99
C ASN A 225 18.56 14.00 -8.02
N LEU A 226 18.34 12.80 -7.47
CA LEU A 226 17.08 12.05 -7.53
C LEU A 226 16.05 12.45 -6.46
N LYS A 227 16.10 13.69 -5.96
CA LYS A 227 15.06 14.19 -5.04
C LYS A 227 13.76 14.45 -5.81
N ILE A 228 12.74 13.63 -5.56
CA ILE A 228 11.41 13.83 -6.12
C ILE A 228 10.71 14.96 -5.35
N LYS A 229 10.58 16.12 -5.98
CA LYS A 229 9.94 17.32 -5.42
C LYS A 229 8.59 17.62 -6.06
N SER A 230 8.34 17.03 -7.24
CA SER A 230 7.12 17.23 -8.01
C SER A 230 6.60 15.88 -8.54
N THR A 231 5.30 15.67 -8.43
CA THR A 231 4.65 14.44 -8.86
C THR A 231 3.38 14.77 -9.62
N ILE A 232 3.21 14.17 -10.79
CA ILE A 232 1.93 14.13 -11.48
C ILE A 232 1.27 12.78 -11.23
N VAL A 233 0.02 12.80 -10.79
CA VAL A 233 -0.81 11.63 -10.49
C VAL A 233 -1.89 11.54 -11.56
N ILE A 234 -1.96 10.43 -12.25
CA ILE A 234 -2.95 10.13 -13.29
C ILE A 234 -3.95 9.13 -12.71
N GLY A 235 -5.20 9.57 -12.57
CA GLY A 235 -6.27 8.90 -11.85
C GLY A 235 -6.55 9.49 -10.47
N GLY A 236 -7.79 9.91 -10.22
CA GLY A 236 -8.24 10.59 -8.99
C GLY A 236 -9.03 9.70 -8.02
N GLY A 237 -8.84 8.39 -8.07
CA GLY A 237 -9.54 7.43 -7.21
C GLY A 237 -9.14 7.50 -5.72
N THR A 238 -9.61 6.52 -4.93
CA THR A 238 -9.40 6.49 -3.47
C THR A 238 -7.91 6.45 -3.09
N ILE A 239 -7.08 5.73 -3.85
CA ILE A 239 -5.62 5.71 -3.62
C ILE A 239 -5.04 7.12 -3.78
N SER A 240 -5.46 7.85 -4.81
CA SER A 240 -5.01 9.22 -5.07
C SER A 240 -5.32 10.15 -3.91
N HIS A 241 -6.51 10.04 -3.32
CA HIS A 241 -6.89 10.82 -2.15
C HIS A 241 -5.87 10.67 -1.00
N TYR A 242 -5.51 9.44 -0.66
CA TYR A 242 -4.51 9.19 0.38
C TYR A 242 -3.10 9.62 -0.03
N LEU A 243 -2.74 9.38 -1.30
CA LEU A 243 -1.42 9.70 -1.84
C LEU A 243 -1.16 11.21 -1.85
N ILE A 244 -2.12 12.01 -2.35
CA ILE A 244 -2.03 13.48 -2.41
C ILE A 244 -1.75 14.03 -1.02
N ARG A 245 -2.50 13.59 0.01
CA ARG A 245 -2.27 14.01 1.40
C ARG A 245 -0.84 13.78 1.83
N LYS A 246 -0.32 12.55 1.62
CA LYS A 246 1.05 12.19 2.00
C LYS A 246 2.12 12.97 1.23
N LEU A 247 1.90 13.21 -0.05
CA LEU A 247 2.82 13.99 -0.87
C LEU A 247 2.86 15.46 -0.43
N LEU A 248 1.71 16.06 -0.13
CA LEU A 248 1.63 17.44 0.37
C LEU A 248 2.25 17.59 1.76
N GLU A 249 2.06 16.62 2.66
CA GLU A 249 2.74 16.57 3.97
C GLU A 249 4.27 16.56 3.81
N ASN A 250 4.78 15.90 2.77
CA ASN A 250 6.20 15.85 2.43
C ASN A 250 6.67 17.06 1.56
N LYS A 251 5.84 18.11 1.43
CA LYS A 251 6.14 19.33 0.64
C LYS A 251 6.40 19.05 -0.84
N ASN A 252 5.83 17.98 -1.39
CA ASN A 252 5.87 17.67 -2.82
C ASN A 252 4.87 18.56 -3.56
N LYS A 253 5.23 19.01 -4.78
CA LYS A 253 4.29 19.68 -5.68
C LYS A 253 3.47 18.62 -6.39
N VAL A 254 2.15 18.68 -6.24
CA VAL A 254 1.26 17.64 -6.77
C VAL A 254 0.35 18.22 -7.84
N LYS A 255 0.31 17.57 -9.01
CA LYS A 255 -0.74 17.75 -10.03
C LYS A 255 -1.49 16.43 -10.14
N VAL A 256 -2.80 16.50 -10.30
CA VAL A 256 -3.69 15.35 -10.52
C VAL A 256 -4.43 15.55 -11.82
N ILE A 257 -4.51 14.49 -12.62
CA ILE A 257 -5.37 14.42 -13.81
C ILE A 257 -6.46 13.40 -13.51
N GLU A 258 -7.72 13.79 -13.69
CA GLU A 258 -8.90 12.95 -13.43
C GLU A 258 -9.96 13.25 -14.49
N ASN A 259 -10.53 12.21 -15.08
CA ASN A 259 -11.54 12.36 -16.13
C ASN A 259 -12.95 12.60 -15.56
N ASP A 260 -13.27 12.02 -14.41
CA ASP A 260 -14.56 12.17 -13.76
C ASP A 260 -14.68 13.54 -13.09
N LYS A 261 -15.76 14.26 -13.44
CA LYS A 261 -16.00 15.62 -12.95
C LYS A 261 -16.17 15.68 -11.45
N GLU A 262 -16.98 14.78 -10.87
CA GLU A 262 -17.30 14.82 -9.44
C GLU A 262 -16.07 14.46 -8.60
N ARG A 263 -15.26 13.49 -9.06
CA ARG A 263 -14.01 13.12 -8.39
C ARG A 263 -12.99 14.27 -8.45
N ALA A 264 -12.85 14.91 -9.59
CA ALA A 264 -11.95 16.06 -9.75
C ALA A 264 -12.34 17.23 -8.84
N GLU A 265 -13.63 17.57 -8.78
CA GLU A 265 -14.18 18.63 -7.92
C GLU A 265 -13.92 18.31 -6.43
N LYS A 266 -14.25 17.09 -5.97
CA LYS A 266 -13.99 16.64 -4.58
C LYS A 266 -12.51 16.72 -4.20
N LEU A 267 -11.63 16.31 -5.10
CA LEU A 267 -10.17 16.38 -4.85
C LEU A 267 -9.68 17.84 -4.78
N SER A 268 -10.18 18.71 -5.66
CA SER A 268 -9.82 20.13 -5.68
C SER A 268 -10.28 20.84 -4.40
N GLU A 269 -11.47 20.53 -3.91
CA GLU A 269 -11.99 21.07 -2.64
C GLU A 269 -11.18 20.56 -1.43
N ALA A 270 -10.85 19.27 -1.42
CA ALA A 270 -10.13 18.64 -0.30
C ALA A 270 -8.66 19.07 -0.22
N TYR A 271 -8.04 19.41 -1.35
CA TYR A 271 -6.59 19.64 -1.44
C TYR A 271 -6.23 20.93 -2.17
N SER A 272 -6.46 22.08 -1.54
CA SER A 272 -6.19 23.41 -2.12
C SER A 272 -4.73 23.67 -2.54
N LYS A 273 -3.76 22.85 -2.07
CA LYS A 273 -2.35 22.95 -2.45
C LYS A 273 -1.97 22.05 -3.63
N ALA A 274 -2.86 21.16 -4.08
CA ALA A 274 -2.67 20.36 -5.29
C ALA A 274 -3.32 21.07 -6.49
N ILE A 275 -2.76 20.89 -7.66
CA ILE A 275 -3.38 21.30 -8.93
C ILE A 275 -4.20 20.13 -9.44
N VAL A 276 -5.51 20.24 -9.48
CA VAL A 276 -6.39 19.21 -10.03
C VAL A 276 -6.93 19.67 -11.37
N ILE A 277 -6.69 18.89 -12.40
CA ILE A 277 -7.12 19.16 -13.78
C ILE A 277 -8.07 18.06 -14.22
N ARG A 278 -9.21 18.45 -14.72
CA ARG A 278 -10.15 17.52 -15.37
C ARG A 278 -9.72 17.32 -16.81
N GLY A 279 -9.51 16.08 -17.24
CA GLY A 279 -9.17 15.75 -18.61
C GLY A 279 -9.12 14.26 -18.86
N ASP A 280 -9.00 13.89 -20.14
CA ASP A 280 -8.85 12.49 -20.53
C ASP A 280 -7.43 12.01 -20.17
N GLU A 281 -7.37 11.04 -19.29
CA GLU A 281 -6.14 10.44 -18.76
C GLU A 281 -5.37 9.67 -19.84
N ALA A 282 -6.05 9.17 -20.87
CA ALA A 282 -5.46 8.41 -21.97
C ALA A 282 -5.00 9.29 -23.14
N ASP A 283 -5.38 10.58 -23.16
CA ASP A 283 -4.98 11.50 -24.22
C ASP A 283 -3.52 11.95 -24.05
N GLN A 284 -2.65 11.42 -24.90
CA GLN A 284 -1.21 11.68 -24.88
C GLN A 284 -0.86 13.16 -25.15
N GLU A 285 -1.60 13.82 -26.07
CA GLU A 285 -1.37 15.23 -26.38
C GLU A 285 -1.75 16.11 -25.18
N PHE A 286 -2.87 15.80 -24.55
CA PHE A 286 -3.29 16.46 -23.33
C PHE A 286 -2.26 16.28 -22.20
N LEU A 287 -1.74 15.08 -21.98
CA LEU A 287 -0.70 14.83 -20.97
C LEU A 287 0.59 15.63 -21.24
N ILE A 288 0.97 15.81 -22.53
CA ILE A 288 2.11 16.66 -22.91
C ILE A 288 1.81 18.13 -22.62
N GLN A 289 0.62 18.63 -22.96
CA GLN A 289 0.19 20.01 -22.70
C GLN A 289 0.17 20.31 -21.19
N GLU A 290 -0.26 19.33 -20.37
CA GLU A 290 -0.25 19.44 -18.91
C GLU A 290 1.16 19.27 -18.31
N GLY A 291 2.17 19.05 -19.14
CA GLY A 291 3.57 19.11 -18.75
C GLY A 291 4.09 17.86 -18.05
N ILE A 292 3.62 16.67 -18.42
CA ILE A 292 4.06 15.40 -17.83
C ILE A 292 5.59 15.26 -17.79
N LYS A 293 6.31 15.85 -18.73
CA LYS A 293 7.79 15.83 -18.83
C LYS A 293 8.50 16.67 -17.77
N ASN A 294 7.78 17.55 -17.08
CA ASN A 294 8.36 18.52 -16.15
C ASN A 294 8.29 18.06 -14.69
N TYR A 295 7.81 16.83 -14.44
CA TYR A 295 7.68 16.27 -13.10
C TYR A 295 8.79 15.25 -12.84
N ASP A 296 9.24 15.21 -11.58
CA ASP A 296 10.25 14.24 -11.14
C ASP A 296 9.69 12.82 -11.06
N ALA A 297 8.36 12.71 -10.87
CA ALA A 297 7.67 11.42 -10.84
C ALA A 297 6.30 11.47 -11.54
N VAL A 298 5.92 10.35 -12.14
CA VAL A 298 4.59 10.09 -12.72
C VAL A 298 4.01 8.86 -12.02
N VAL A 299 2.84 9.02 -11.42
CA VAL A 299 2.11 7.93 -10.73
C VAL A 299 0.82 7.69 -11.50
N ILE A 300 0.65 6.47 -12.02
CA ILE A 300 -0.45 6.07 -12.89
C ILE A 300 -1.31 5.06 -12.13
N ILE A 301 -2.51 5.47 -11.71
CA ILE A 301 -3.39 4.72 -10.80
C ILE A 301 -4.86 4.88 -11.17
N THR A 302 -5.16 4.81 -12.49
CA THR A 302 -6.56 4.80 -12.98
C THR A 302 -7.29 3.52 -12.57
N ASP A 303 -8.55 3.39 -12.94
CA ASP A 303 -9.35 2.21 -12.64
C ASP A 303 -9.09 1.03 -13.61
N SER A 304 -8.40 1.27 -14.75
CA SER A 304 -8.12 0.27 -15.79
C SER A 304 -6.64 -0.11 -15.83
N ASP A 305 -6.34 -1.41 -15.69
CA ASP A 305 -4.97 -1.92 -15.79
C ASP A 305 -4.40 -1.74 -17.21
N GLU A 306 -5.23 -1.89 -18.23
CA GLU A 306 -4.88 -1.72 -19.63
C GLU A 306 -4.49 -0.27 -19.94
N GLU A 307 -5.28 0.69 -19.45
CA GLU A 307 -4.95 2.13 -19.57
C GLU A 307 -3.67 2.46 -18.82
N ASN A 308 -3.53 1.96 -17.58
CA ASN A 308 -2.35 2.17 -16.77
C ASN A 308 -1.08 1.69 -17.49
N ALA A 309 -1.14 0.52 -18.15
CA ALA A 309 -0.03 -0.01 -18.93
C ALA A 309 0.32 0.88 -20.12
N VAL A 310 -0.69 1.31 -20.91
CA VAL A 310 -0.49 2.15 -22.10
C VAL A 310 0.07 3.51 -21.72
N ILE A 311 -0.50 4.17 -20.70
CA ILE A 311 -0.01 5.47 -20.20
C ILE A 311 1.43 5.34 -19.67
N SER A 312 1.74 4.23 -18.99
CA SER A 312 3.09 3.97 -18.48
C SER A 312 4.11 3.81 -19.59
N MET A 313 3.78 3.05 -20.64
CA MET A 313 4.63 2.90 -21.83
C MET A 313 4.87 4.25 -22.54
N PHE A 314 3.82 5.04 -22.68
CA PHE A 314 3.91 6.38 -23.25
C PHE A 314 4.81 7.28 -22.38
N ALA A 315 4.54 7.38 -21.08
CA ALA A 315 5.34 8.20 -20.17
C ALA A 315 6.82 7.79 -20.20
N ASN A 316 7.12 6.49 -20.19
CA ASN A 316 8.49 5.97 -20.28
C ASN A 316 9.22 6.36 -21.58
N SER A 317 8.48 6.58 -22.64
CA SER A 317 9.06 6.99 -23.94
C SER A 317 9.42 8.47 -24.04
N ILE A 318 8.86 9.31 -23.14
CA ILE A 318 8.96 10.78 -23.25
C ILE A 318 9.59 11.47 -22.05
N THR A 319 9.81 10.78 -20.93
CA THR A 319 10.39 11.35 -19.71
C THR A 319 11.26 10.36 -18.97
N ASP A 320 12.30 10.87 -18.28
CA ASP A 320 13.14 10.12 -17.34
C ASP A 320 12.59 10.15 -15.90
N ALA A 321 11.36 10.64 -15.71
CA ALA A 321 10.71 10.69 -14.40
C ALA A 321 10.59 9.29 -13.77
N LYS A 322 10.58 9.23 -12.44
CA LYS A 322 10.26 7.98 -11.74
C LYS A 322 8.82 7.56 -12.02
N LEU A 323 8.64 6.41 -12.68
CA LEU A 323 7.33 5.88 -12.99
C LEU A 323 6.87 4.90 -11.90
N ILE A 324 5.62 5.03 -11.47
CA ILE A 324 4.93 4.06 -10.61
C ILE A 324 3.57 3.79 -11.23
N THR A 325 3.31 2.54 -11.54
CA THR A 325 2.08 2.10 -12.20
C THR A 325 1.35 1.07 -11.35
N LYS A 326 0.05 1.29 -11.14
CA LYS A 326 -0.82 0.32 -10.46
C LYS A 326 -1.26 -0.76 -11.45
N MET A 327 -1.15 -2.01 -11.02
CA MET A 327 -1.73 -3.17 -11.68
C MET A 327 -2.52 -3.96 -10.65
N ASN A 328 -3.79 -4.27 -10.92
CA ASN A 328 -4.65 -5.06 -10.02
C ASN A 328 -4.51 -6.56 -10.27
N ARG A 329 -4.11 -6.96 -11.48
CA ARG A 329 -3.92 -8.35 -11.87
C ARG A 329 -2.44 -8.72 -11.80
N THR A 330 -2.15 -9.84 -11.14
CA THR A 330 -0.85 -10.52 -11.27
C THR A 330 -0.82 -11.17 -12.65
N LEU A 331 0.18 -10.83 -13.47
CA LEU A 331 0.44 -11.47 -14.75
C LEU A 331 1.05 -12.84 -14.54
#